data_2b730535bb6c65d53ded651f16c474e9
#
_entry.id   2b730535bb6c65d53ded651f16c474e9
#
_cell.length_a   1.000
_cell.length_b   1.000
_cell.length_c   1.000
_cell.angle_alpha   90.00
_cell.angle_beta   90.00
_cell.angle_gamma   90.00
#
_symmetry.space_group_name_H-M   'P 1'
#
loop_
_entity.id
_entity.type
_entity.pdbx_description
1 polymer ?
#
loop_
_entity_poly.entity_id
_entity_poly.type
_entity_poly.pdbx_seq_one_letter_code
_entity_poly.pdbx_strand_id
1 'polypeptide(L)'
;MDKLIYLDNAATTRIYPEVAETIRKESVEDFFNPSALYKPSVALSVKIKNARESIKSALKAPDGELYFLSGGSEADNTALFCTRKPKGSRIIVGEGEHDAIINSANQLAGQGFDVKFAPITKDGSINVEEFEKLLDESVSLVSIMHVSNETGAVNDIAKLVRLTRKHCPKAVFHSDGVQAFGKIKVNLRALDVDLYTISAHKIHGPKGIGALFVKKGVSIKPLIYGGGQERGFRSGTENAPAIIGFAQAVKICLDNFDDDYSKKMIFREQLMVKLAESIDGIEIVSPKENFAPNILTVAFKDVRGEVLLHDIENYGILVGIGSACSSHHESRFKGLLGLDESHKDGIIRFSTSYENDINNIDYIVSTIKNSLEKLTAYKRV
;
A
#
# COMPACT_ATOMS: atom_id res chain seq x y z
N MET A 1 -11.14 24.89 -14.36
CA MET A 1 -10.84 23.46 -14.60
C MET A 1 -12.16 22.76 -14.51
N ASP A 2 -12.69 22.34 -15.62
CA ASP A 2 -13.87 21.50 -15.67
C ASP A 2 -13.55 20.19 -14.92
N LYS A 3 -14.47 19.49 -14.44
CA LYS A 3 -14.49 18.38 -13.51
C LYS A 3 -13.21 17.51 -13.47
N LEU A 4 -12.41 17.60 -12.40
CA LEU A 4 -11.23 16.73 -12.19
C LEU A 4 -11.67 15.31 -11.80
N ILE A 5 -11.24 14.30 -12.55
CA ILE A 5 -11.46 12.88 -12.29
C ILE A 5 -10.14 12.27 -11.82
N TYR A 6 -10.01 12.10 -10.48
CA TYR A 6 -8.81 11.56 -9.88
C TYR A 6 -8.91 10.04 -9.74
N LEU A 7 -8.09 9.32 -10.49
CA LEU A 7 -8.01 7.85 -10.54
C LEU A 7 -6.61 7.32 -10.17
N ASP A 8 -5.87 8.08 -9.34
CA ASP A 8 -4.57 7.65 -8.81
C ASP A 8 -4.56 7.57 -7.26
N ASN A 9 -5.64 7.04 -6.70
CA ASN A 9 -5.80 6.88 -5.26
C ASN A 9 -4.86 5.83 -4.63
N ALA A 10 -4.24 4.96 -5.43
CA ALA A 10 -3.17 4.08 -4.96
C ALA A 10 -1.87 4.83 -4.67
N ALA A 11 -1.60 5.96 -5.34
CA ALA A 11 -0.46 6.83 -5.03
C ALA A 11 -0.71 7.63 -3.74
N THR A 12 -1.84 8.30 -3.62
CA THR A 12 -2.30 9.00 -2.40
C THR A 12 -3.77 9.31 -2.52
N THR A 13 -4.47 9.52 -1.40
CA THR A 13 -5.86 9.92 -1.40
C THR A 13 -6.03 11.35 -0.90
N ARG A 14 -7.15 12.00 -1.31
CA ARG A 14 -7.57 13.26 -0.70
C ARG A 14 -7.95 12.98 0.76
N ILE A 15 -7.55 13.86 1.67
CA ILE A 15 -7.93 13.77 3.08
C ILE A 15 -9.44 14.01 3.25
N TYR A 16 -10.11 13.28 4.14
CA TYR A 16 -11.50 13.56 4.49
C TYR A 16 -11.60 14.96 5.11
N PRO A 17 -12.63 15.76 4.78
CA PRO A 17 -12.83 17.10 5.37
C PRO A 17 -12.87 17.05 6.91
N GLU A 18 -13.53 16.06 7.49
CA GLU A 18 -13.66 15.85 8.93
C GLU A 18 -12.30 15.55 9.58
N VAL A 19 -11.42 14.82 8.87
CA VAL A 19 -10.06 14.53 9.32
C VAL A 19 -9.20 15.80 9.28
N ALA A 20 -9.33 16.60 8.22
CA ALA A 20 -8.62 17.87 8.11
C ALA A 20 -9.02 18.84 9.24
N GLU A 21 -10.31 18.91 9.56
CA GLU A 21 -10.83 19.74 10.66
C GLU A 21 -10.33 19.22 12.03
N THR A 22 -10.33 17.90 12.24
CA THR A 22 -9.76 17.29 13.45
C THR A 22 -8.30 17.69 13.62
N ILE A 23 -7.48 17.58 12.58
CA ILE A 23 -6.05 17.96 12.63
C ILE A 23 -5.88 19.45 12.93
N ARG A 24 -6.67 20.31 12.27
CA ARG A 24 -6.66 21.76 12.55
C ARG A 24 -6.93 22.04 14.03
N LYS A 25 -8.00 21.44 14.56
CA LYS A 25 -8.41 21.60 15.95
C LYS A 25 -7.31 21.12 16.92
N GLU A 26 -6.83 19.90 16.77
CA GLU A 26 -5.79 19.33 17.63
C GLU A 26 -4.47 20.13 17.54
N SER A 27 -4.16 20.74 16.40
CA SER A 27 -2.96 21.56 16.23
C SER A 27 -3.05 22.93 16.90
N VAL A 28 -4.25 23.50 17.02
CA VAL A 28 -4.45 24.87 17.54
C VAL A 28 -4.88 24.86 19.01
N GLU A 29 -5.79 23.97 19.37
CA GLU A 29 -6.40 23.95 20.71
C GLU A 29 -5.66 23.00 21.66
N ASP A 30 -5.16 21.86 21.18
CA ASP A 30 -4.47 20.82 21.95
C ASP A 30 -2.96 20.71 21.60
N PHE A 31 -2.30 21.81 21.37
CA PHE A 31 -0.89 21.93 20.93
C PHE A 31 0.16 21.46 21.94
N PHE A 32 -0.26 20.91 23.06
CA PHE A 32 0.61 20.54 24.18
C PHE A 32 1.53 19.36 23.84
N ASN A 33 2.70 19.32 24.51
CA ASN A 33 3.56 18.14 24.43
C ASN A 33 2.96 17.00 25.26
N PRO A 34 2.65 15.82 24.64
CA PRO A 34 2.03 14.70 25.36
C PRO A 34 2.87 14.16 26.53
N SER A 35 4.18 14.39 26.52
CA SER A 35 5.10 13.93 27.57
C SER A 35 5.15 14.84 28.80
N ALA A 36 4.48 16.01 28.78
CA ALA A 36 4.47 16.92 29.93
C ALA A 36 3.46 16.48 30.99
N LEU A 37 3.69 16.93 32.26
CA LEU A 37 2.94 16.44 33.42
C LEU A 37 1.68 17.25 33.76
N TYR A 38 1.43 18.37 33.08
CA TYR A 38 0.25 19.18 33.32
C TYR A 38 -1.02 18.59 32.65
N LYS A 39 -2.19 18.92 33.23
CA LYS A 39 -3.47 18.31 32.85
C LYS A 39 -3.79 18.26 31.35
N PRO A 40 -3.59 19.33 30.55
CA PRO A 40 -3.86 19.25 29.10
C PRO A 40 -3.00 18.22 28.39
N SER A 41 -1.72 18.07 28.72
CA SER A 41 -0.83 17.06 28.14
C SER A 41 -1.24 15.64 28.51
N VAL A 42 -1.67 15.42 29.76
CA VAL A 42 -2.21 14.13 30.19
C VAL A 42 -3.49 13.79 29.39
N ALA A 43 -4.37 14.76 29.19
CA ALA A 43 -5.56 14.57 28.37
C ALA A 43 -5.21 14.21 26.92
N LEU A 44 -4.21 14.88 26.33
CA LEU A 44 -3.74 14.59 24.98
C LEU A 44 -3.10 13.19 24.87
N SER A 45 -2.31 12.78 25.89
CA SER A 45 -1.74 11.43 25.92
C SER A 45 -2.82 10.34 25.97
N VAL A 46 -3.94 10.61 26.64
CA VAL A 46 -5.12 9.72 26.63
C VAL A 46 -5.77 9.65 25.25
N LYS A 47 -5.89 10.79 24.53
CA LYS A 47 -6.39 10.79 23.14
C LYS A 47 -5.49 9.93 22.23
N ILE A 48 -4.17 10.05 22.32
CA ILE A 48 -3.19 9.24 21.57
C ILE A 48 -3.38 7.74 21.88
N LYS A 49 -3.52 7.39 23.17
CA LYS A 49 -3.78 6.02 23.60
C LYS A 49 -5.07 5.48 22.98
N ASN A 50 -6.16 6.25 23.03
CA ASN A 50 -7.45 5.84 22.46
C ASN A 50 -7.37 5.69 20.94
N ALA A 51 -6.67 6.57 20.24
CA ALA A 51 -6.41 6.46 18.81
C ALA A 51 -5.67 5.14 18.47
N ARG A 52 -4.65 4.80 19.25
CA ARG A 52 -3.90 3.54 19.11
C ARG A 52 -4.80 2.31 19.27
N GLU A 53 -5.58 2.26 20.34
CA GLU A 53 -6.48 1.12 20.60
C GLU A 53 -7.60 1.02 19.55
N SER A 54 -8.11 2.14 19.05
CA SER A 54 -9.09 2.15 17.95
C SER A 54 -8.51 1.52 16.68
N ILE A 55 -7.29 1.89 16.28
CA ILE A 55 -6.63 1.32 15.09
C ILE A 55 -6.30 -0.17 15.29
N LYS A 56 -5.82 -0.58 16.48
CA LYS A 56 -5.60 -2.00 16.82
C LYS A 56 -6.90 -2.81 16.71
N SER A 57 -8.00 -2.26 17.21
CA SER A 57 -9.32 -2.89 17.10
C SER A 57 -9.77 -3.04 15.64
N ALA A 58 -9.57 -2.01 14.83
CA ALA A 58 -9.86 -2.01 13.39
C ALA A 58 -9.10 -3.10 12.63
N LEU A 59 -7.85 -3.35 13.02
CA LEU A 59 -7.02 -4.42 12.48
C LEU A 59 -7.41 -5.81 13.01
N LYS A 60 -8.30 -5.91 13.98
CA LYS A 60 -8.58 -7.14 14.74
C LYS A 60 -7.29 -7.78 15.23
N ALA A 61 -6.38 -6.94 15.75
CA ALA A 61 -5.05 -7.36 16.13
C ALA A 61 -5.07 -8.32 17.32
N PRO A 62 -4.18 -9.34 17.32
CA PRO A 62 -3.93 -10.15 18.50
C PRO A 62 -3.18 -9.33 19.57
N ASP A 63 -2.72 -9.99 20.64
CA ASP A 63 -1.83 -9.37 21.62
C ASP A 63 -0.57 -8.82 20.93
N GLY A 64 -0.27 -7.57 21.21
CA GLY A 64 0.86 -6.86 20.61
C GLY A 64 0.70 -5.35 20.71
N GLU A 65 1.62 -4.63 20.11
CA GLU A 65 1.69 -3.18 20.14
C GLU A 65 1.55 -2.59 18.75
N LEU A 66 0.94 -1.40 18.67
CA LEU A 66 0.94 -0.57 17.46
C LEU A 66 1.80 0.65 17.73
N TYR A 67 2.80 0.91 16.91
CA TYR A 67 3.68 2.05 17.01
C TYR A 67 3.43 3.03 15.87
N PHE A 68 3.30 4.32 16.21
CA PHE A 68 3.17 5.37 15.21
C PHE A 68 4.53 5.77 14.65
N LEU A 69 4.59 5.92 13.34
CA LEU A 69 5.77 6.22 12.54
C LEU A 69 5.41 7.29 11.50
N SER A 70 6.39 7.82 10.77
CA SER A 70 6.13 8.89 9.79
C SER A 70 5.39 8.43 8.51
N GLY A 71 5.23 7.12 8.30
CA GLY A 71 4.55 6.56 7.13
C GLY A 71 4.86 5.09 6.92
N GLY A 72 4.36 4.52 5.82
CA GLY A 72 4.61 3.13 5.44
C GLY A 72 6.10 2.83 5.27
N SER A 73 6.84 3.71 4.59
CA SER A 73 8.28 3.49 4.34
C SER A 73 9.11 3.41 5.62
N GLU A 74 8.85 4.25 6.65
CA GLU A 74 9.53 4.11 7.94
C GLU A 74 9.14 2.79 8.63
N ALA A 75 7.87 2.38 8.54
CA ALA A 75 7.38 1.15 9.12
C ALA A 75 8.02 -0.09 8.47
N ASP A 76 8.10 -0.13 7.14
CA ASP A 76 8.74 -1.19 6.37
C ASP A 76 10.24 -1.28 6.65
N ASN A 77 10.94 -0.13 6.66
CA ASN A 77 12.35 -0.08 7.03
C ASN A 77 12.56 -0.59 8.47
N THR A 78 11.72 -0.16 9.41
CA THR A 78 11.78 -0.64 10.79
C THR A 78 11.56 -2.14 10.87
N ALA A 79 10.58 -2.68 10.14
CA ALA A 79 10.33 -4.12 10.08
C ALA A 79 11.56 -4.89 9.54
N LEU A 80 12.16 -4.41 8.46
CA LEU A 80 13.29 -5.10 7.81
C LEU A 80 14.60 -4.94 8.59
N PHE A 81 14.99 -3.73 8.96
CA PHE A 81 16.28 -3.48 9.59
C PHE A 81 16.31 -3.82 11.08
N CYS A 82 15.22 -3.60 11.81
CA CYS A 82 15.21 -3.63 13.26
C CYS A 82 14.77 -4.97 13.85
N THR A 83 14.14 -5.86 13.07
CA THR A 83 13.86 -7.23 13.49
C THR A 83 15.18 -7.98 13.75
N ARG A 84 15.25 -8.69 14.88
CA ARG A 84 16.42 -9.46 15.24
C ARG A 84 16.63 -10.61 14.25
N LYS A 85 17.78 -10.62 13.62
CA LYS A 85 18.21 -11.63 12.62
C LYS A 85 19.60 -12.15 12.92
N PRO A 86 19.85 -13.46 12.87
CA PRO A 86 21.22 -13.99 12.87
C PRO A 86 22.00 -13.44 11.67
N LYS A 87 23.29 -13.15 11.86
CA LYS A 87 24.17 -12.68 10.77
C LYS A 87 24.24 -13.72 9.66
N GLY A 88 24.06 -13.31 8.41
CA GLY A 88 24.11 -14.18 7.24
C GLY A 88 22.87 -15.05 7.04
N SER A 89 21.83 -14.91 7.88
CA SER A 89 20.57 -15.64 7.69
C SER A 89 19.85 -15.20 6.42
N ARG A 90 18.95 -16.07 5.94
CA ARG A 90 18.13 -15.76 4.77
C ARG A 90 16.98 -14.82 5.11
N ILE A 91 16.74 -13.87 4.19
CA ILE A 91 15.62 -12.94 4.18
C ILE A 91 14.88 -13.15 2.85
N ILE A 92 13.56 -13.39 2.90
CA ILE A 92 12.75 -13.55 1.70
C ILE A 92 11.82 -12.33 1.59
N VAL A 93 11.81 -11.67 0.44
CA VAL A 93 10.90 -10.58 0.13
C VAL A 93 10.17 -10.86 -1.17
N GLY A 94 8.95 -10.38 -1.32
CA GLY A 94 8.23 -10.47 -2.60
C GLY A 94 8.96 -9.71 -3.70
N GLU A 95 9.03 -10.26 -4.90
CA GLU A 95 9.64 -9.58 -6.03
C GLU A 95 8.84 -8.34 -6.47
N GLY A 96 7.52 -8.35 -6.26
CA GLY A 96 6.59 -7.26 -6.56
C GLY A 96 6.41 -6.22 -5.44
N GLU A 97 7.24 -6.24 -4.39
CA GLU A 97 7.13 -5.31 -3.25
C GLU A 97 7.34 -3.84 -3.62
N HIS A 98 6.81 -2.96 -2.76
CA HIS A 98 7.09 -1.54 -2.83
C HIS A 98 8.60 -1.25 -2.67
N ASP A 99 9.10 -0.17 -3.28
CA ASP A 99 10.52 0.22 -3.25
C ASP A 99 11.08 0.38 -1.84
N ALA A 100 10.26 0.73 -0.85
CA ALA A 100 10.68 0.78 0.55
C ALA A 100 11.18 -0.58 1.06
N ILE A 101 10.58 -1.68 0.62
CA ILE A 101 10.99 -3.05 0.95
C ILE A 101 12.16 -3.48 0.06
N ILE A 102 12.07 -3.29 -1.25
CA ILE A 102 13.10 -3.73 -2.21
C ILE A 102 14.45 -3.07 -1.91
N ASN A 103 14.46 -1.75 -1.74
CA ASN A 103 15.71 -1.04 -1.47
C ASN A 103 16.27 -1.39 -0.09
N SER A 104 15.43 -1.62 0.91
CA SER A 104 15.86 -2.12 2.22
C SER A 104 16.44 -3.53 2.14
N ALA A 105 15.83 -4.41 1.36
CA ALA A 105 16.32 -5.77 1.12
C ALA A 105 17.69 -5.76 0.42
N ASN A 106 17.86 -4.91 -0.60
CA ASN A 106 19.16 -4.74 -1.28
C ASN A 106 20.25 -4.21 -0.34
N GLN A 107 19.92 -3.29 0.57
CA GLN A 107 20.86 -2.83 1.60
C GLN A 107 21.24 -3.95 2.57
N LEU A 108 20.30 -4.79 2.97
CA LEU A 108 20.57 -5.97 3.82
C LEU A 108 21.44 -7.00 3.10
N ALA A 109 21.25 -7.21 1.79
CA ALA A 109 22.14 -8.04 0.98
C ALA A 109 23.58 -7.49 1.01
N GLY A 110 23.76 -6.17 0.86
CA GLY A 110 25.05 -5.49 0.98
C GLY A 110 25.69 -5.61 2.38
N GLN A 111 24.89 -5.88 3.42
CA GLN A 111 25.36 -6.15 4.78
C GLN A 111 25.67 -7.63 5.04
N GLY A 112 25.55 -8.50 4.03
CA GLY A 112 25.92 -9.92 4.08
C GLY A 112 24.80 -10.85 4.50
N PHE A 113 23.51 -10.44 4.40
CA PHE A 113 22.37 -11.34 4.50
C PHE A 113 22.12 -12.06 3.16
N ASP A 114 21.62 -13.32 3.21
CA ASP A 114 21.19 -14.06 2.03
C ASP A 114 19.77 -13.63 1.62
N VAL A 115 19.67 -12.57 0.82
CA VAL A 115 18.38 -12.05 0.37
C VAL A 115 17.89 -12.81 -0.86
N LYS A 116 16.66 -13.33 -0.80
CA LYS A 116 15.96 -13.96 -1.91
C LYS A 116 14.67 -13.21 -2.23
N PHE A 117 14.38 -13.09 -3.52
CA PHE A 117 13.15 -12.51 -4.02
C PHE A 117 12.20 -13.64 -4.41
N ALA A 118 11.01 -13.67 -3.78
CA ALA A 118 9.95 -14.61 -4.11
C ALA A 118 9.25 -14.15 -5.41
N PRO A 119 9.26 -14.97 -6.48
CA PRO A 119 8.68 -14.59 -7.76
C PRO A 119 7.18 -14.32 -7.67
N ILE A 120 6.72 -13.43 -8.56
CA ILE A 120 5.30 -13.16 -8.75
C ILE A 120 4.78 -13.83 -10.03
N THR A 121 3.47 -14.02 -10.09
CA THR A 121 2.74 -14.42 -11.29
C THR A 121 2.47 -13.21 -12.19
N LYS A 122 1.97 -13.43 -13.40
CA LYS A 122 1.66 -12.36 -14.36
C LYS A 122 0.66 -11.31 -13.84
N ASP A 123 -0.20 -11.69 -12.90
CA ASP A 123 -1.17 -10.78 -12.28
C ASP A 123 -0.63 -10.05 -11.03
N GLY A 124 0.63 -10.27 -10.67
CA GLY A 124 1.30 -9.61 -9.56
C GLY A 124 1.13 -10.30 -8.20
N SER A 125 0.50 -11.47 -8.13
CA SER A 125 0.42 -12.30 -6.92
C SER A 125 1.72 -13.05 -6.69
N ILE A 126 2.04 -13.43 -5.43
CA ILE A 126 3.16 -14.32 -5.15
C ILE A 126 2.93 -15.70 -5.77
N ASN A 127 3.93 -16.21 -6.48
CA ASN A 127 3.96 -17.61 -6.90
C ASN A 127 4.25 -18.49 -5.69
N VAL A 128 3.20 -19.13 -5.16
CA VAL A 128 3.26 -19.87 -3.89
C VAL A 128 4.19 -21.07 -3.98
N GLU A 129 4.26 -21.75 -5.12
CA GLU A 129 5.12 -22.93 -5.32
C GLU A 129 6.60 -22.53 -5.30
N GLU A 130 6.96 -21.46 -6.00
CA GLU A 130 8.32 -20.93 -6.00
C GLU A 130 8.69 -20.31 -4.65
N PHE A 131 7.74 -19.66 -3.97
CA PHE A 131 7.95 -19.16 -2.60
C PHE A 131 8.28 -20.31 -1.63
N GLU A 132 7.52 -21.43 -1.67
CA GLU A 132 7.76 -22.57 -0.77
C GLU A 132 9.15 -23.17 -0.96
N LYS A 133 9.70 -23.19 -2.18
CA LYS A 133 11.07 -23.67 -2.47
C LYS A 133 12.18 -22.82 -1.83
N LEU A 134 11.89 -21.55 -1.51
CA LEU A 134 12.86 -20.66 -0.87
C LEU A 134 12.95 -20.88 0.66
N LEU A 135 11.95 -21.55 1.25
CA LEU A 135 11.83 -21.73 2.68
C LEU A 135 12.71 -22.87 3.19
N ASP A 136 13.61 -22.56 4.12
CA ASP A 136 14.41 -23.52 4.89
C ASP A 136 14.77 -22.95 6.27
N GLU A 137 15.43 -23.71 7.12
CA GLU A 137 15.76 -23.32 8.50
C GLU A 137 16.66 -22.07 8.61
N SER A 138 17.33 -21.65 7.52
CA SER A 138 18.16 -20.44 7.49
C SER A 138 17.34 -19.14 7.42
N VAL A 139 16.04 -19.23 7.08
CA VAL A 139 15.16 -18.06 6.94
C VAL A 139 14.88 -17.45 8.30
N SER A 140 15.16 -16.16 8.43
CA SER A 140 14.90 -15.38 9.66
C SER A 140 13.80 -14.33 9.52
N LEU A 141 13.55 -13.88 8.29
CA LEU A 141 12.54 -12.87 7.99
C LEU A 141 11.90 -13.14 6.61
N VAL A 142 10.59 -13.06 6.57
CA VAL A 142 9.80 -13.02 5.34
C VAL A 142 9.04 -11.71 5.30
N SER A 143 9.00 -11.02 4.16
CA SER A 143 8.23 -9.80 3.96
C SER A 143 7.47 -9.87 2.64
N ILE A 144 6.13 -9.99 2.73
CA ILE A 144 5.23 -10.07 1.57
C ILE A 144 4.10 -9.07 1.72
N MET A 145 3.90 -8.20 0.72
CA MET A 145 2.78 -7.25 0.71
C MET A 145 1.45 -7.99 0.64
N HIS A 146 0.44 -7.43 1.34
CA HIS A 146 -0.89 -8.03 1.38
C HIS A 146 -1.65 -7.78 0.07
N VAL A 147 -1.55 -6.55 -0.46
CA VAL A 147 -2.18 -6.16 -1.74
C VAL A 147 -1.14 -5.45 -2.60
N SER A 148 -1.01 -5.88 -3.85
CA SER A 148 -0.14 -5.23 -4.82
C SER A 148 -0.65 -3.81 -5.12
N ASN A 149 0.21 -2.81 -4.92
CA ASN A 149 -0.08 -1.42 -5.29
C ASN A 149 -0.13 -1.20 -6.80
N GLU A 150 0.38 -2.15 -7.57
CA GLU A 150 0.44 -2.08 -9.03
C GLU A 150 -0.78 -2.72 -9.69
N THR A 151 -1.12 -3.95 -9.31
CA THR A 151 -2.19 -4.73 -9.99
C THR A 151 -3.45 -4.87 -9.15
N GLY A 152 -3.37 -4.61 -7.85
CA GLY A 152 -4.46 -4.88 -6.91
C GLY A 152 -4.56 -6.36 -6.51
N ALA A 153 -3.62 -7.22 -6.92
CA ALA A 153 -3.59 -8.63 -6.50
C ALA A 153 -3.54 -8.76 -4.98
N VAL A 154 -4.37 -9.64 -4.43
CA VAL A 154 -4.42 -9.93 -2.99
C VAL A 154 -3.68 -11.23 -2.73
N ASN A 155 -2.59 -11.18 -1.98
CA ASN A 155 -1.85 -12.36 -1.55
C ASN A 155 -2.56 -13.07 -0.38
N ASP A 156 -2.65 -14.39 -0.44
CA ASP A 156 -3.12 -15.21 0.69
C ASP A 156 -2.04 -15.27 1.79
N ILE A 157 -1.95 -14.16 2.55
CA ILE A 157 -0.95 -14.00 3.61
C ILE A 157 -1.06 -15.13 4.65
N ALA A 158 -2.29 -15.56 4.99
CA ALA A 158 -2.47 -16.63 5.96
C ALA A 158 -1.87 -17.97 5.46
N LYS A 159 -1.98 -18.29 4.17
CA LYS A 159 -1.33 -19.45 3.55
C LYS A 159 0.19 -19.32 3.57
N LEU A 160 0.71 -18.16 3.19
CA LEU A 160 2.16 -17.91 3.17
C LEU A 160 2.76 -17.96 4.59
N VAL A 161 2.07 -17.44 5.59
CA VAL A 161 2.46 -17.57 7.01
C VAL A 161 2.49 -19.03 7.43
N ARG A 162 1.44 -19.82 7.12
CA ARG A 162 1.42 -21.27 7.47
C ARG A 162 2.59 -22.02 6.82
N LEU A 163 2.90 -21.75 5.54
CA LEU A 163 4.06 -22.36 4.88
C LEU A 163 5.37 -21.94 5.56
N THR A 164 5.51 -20.65 5.89
CA THR A 164 6.69 -20.15 6.60
C THR A 164 6.83 -20.84 7.97
N ARG A 165 5.77 -20.94 8.77
CA ARG A 165 5.82 -21.62 10.06
C ARG A 165 6.17 -23.12 9.97
N LYS A 166 5.71 -23.79 8.90
CA LYS A 166 6.00 -25.20 8.64
C LYS A 166 7.50 -25.44 8.39
N HIS A 167 8.15 -24.60 7.60
CA HIS A 167 9.54 -24.79 7.18
C HIS A 167 10.55 -23.98 8.02
N CYS A 168 10.13 -22.83 8.55
CA CYS A 168 10.96 -21.85 9.25
C CYS A 168 10.22 -21.33 10.51
N PRO A 169 9.99 -22.14 11.54
CA PRO A 169 9.12 -21.80 12.67
C PRO A 169 9.62 -20.61 13.50
N LYS A 170 10.89 -20.23 13.37
CA LYS A 170 11.49 -19.06 14.06
C LYS A 170 11.52 -17.80 13.21
N ALA A 171 11.20 -17.88 11.92
CA ALA A 171 11.20 -16.73 11.04
C ALA A 171 10.09 -15.73 11.44
N VAL A 172 10.42 -14.45 11.40
CA VAL A 172 9.44 -13.37 11.56
C VAL A 172 8.74 -13.15 10.21
N PHE A 173 7.42 -13.03 10.23
CA PHE A 173 6.63 -12.71 9.04
C PHE A 173 6.10 -11.28 9.11
N HIS A 174 6.59 -10.43 8.22
CA HIS A 174 6.12 -9.08 7.98
C HIS A 174 5.19 -9.05 6.77
N SER A 175 4.14 -8.23 6.83
CA SER A 175 3.33 -7.92 5.65
C SER A 175 3.10 -6.41 5.54
N ASP A 176 3.42 -5.85 4.37
CA ASP A 176 3.00 -4.48 4.02
C ASP A 176 1.50 -4.49 3.70
N GLY A 177 0.71 -3.92 4.59
CA GLY A 177 -0.74 -3.80 4.49
C GLY A 177 -1.23 -2.44 4.00
N VAL A 178 -0.34 -1.57 3.52
CA VAL A 178 -0.64 -0.19 3.13
C VAL A 178 -1.73 -0.12 2.06
N GLN A 179 -1.75 -1.04 1.12
CA GLN A 179 -2.81 -1.11 0.10
C GLN A 179 -3.99 -2.01 0.49
N ALA A 180 -3.88 -2.77 1.57
CA ALA A 180 -4.94 -3.66 2.05
C ALA A 180 -5.88 -2.98 3.05
N PHE A 181 -5.31 -2.28 4.04
CA PHE A 181 -6.06 -1.68 5.13
C PHE A 181 -7.06 -0.64 4.64
N GLY A 182 -8.33 -0.80 5.04
CA GLY A 182 -9.43 0.05 4.61
C GLY A 182 -9.93 -0.17 3.16
N LYS A 183 -9.40 -1.20 2.45
CA LYS A 183 -9.80 -1.53 1.07
C LYS A 183 -10.29 -2.96 0.92
N ILE A 184 -9.74 -3.87 1.72
CA ILE A 184 -10.24 -5.23 1.90
C ILE A 184 -10.42 -5.49 3.40
N LYS A 185 -11.15 -6.56 3.76
CA LYS A 185 -11.32 -6.94 5.17
C LYS A 185 -10.02 -7.51 5.72
N VAL A 186 -9.39 -6.80 6.65
CA VAL A 186 -8.15 -7.22 7.32
C VAL A 186 -8.46 -7.77 8.71
N ASN A 187 -7.87 -8.91 9.05
CA ASN A 187 -7.96 -9.52 10.37
C ASN A 187 -6.60 -10.12 10.74
N LEU A 188 -5.78 -9.37 11.49
CA LEU A 188 -4.42 -9.80 11.81
C LEU A 188 -4.37 -11.06 12.67
N ARG A 189 -5.40 -11.33 13.47
CA ARG A 189 -5.49 -12.59 14.24
C ARG A 189 -5.63 -13.79 13.32
N ALA A 190 -6.39 -13.67 12.22
CA ALA A 190 -6.56 -14.73 11.24
C ALA A 190 -5.35 -14.87 10.30
N LEU A 191 -4.69 -13.76 9.97
CA LEU A 191 -3.48 -13.75 9.14
C LEU A 191 -2.26 -14.33 9.86
N ASP A 192 -2.21 -14.22 11.18
CA ASP A 192 -1.13 -14.69 12.07
C ASP A 192 0.26 -14.08 11.77
N VAL A 193 0.28 -12.88 11.19
CA VAL A 193 1.52 -12.13 10.92
C VAL A 193 2.18 -11.64 12.22
N ASP A 194 3.49 -11.47 12.19
CA ASP A 194 4.25 -10.94 13.32
C ASP A 194 4.35 -9.41 13.28
N LEU A 195 4.47 -8.84 12.08
CA LEU A 195 4.58 -7.42 11.82
C LEU A 195 3.63 -7.02 10.69
N TYR A 196 2.97 -5.86 10.81
CA TYR A 196 2.05 -5.37 9.79
C TYR A 196 2.13 -3.86 9.65
N THR A 197 2.45 -3.39 8.44
CA THR A 197 2.58 -1.97 8.10
C THR A 197 1.26 -1.39 7.60
N ILE A 198 0.90 -0.17 8.06
CA ILE A 198 -0.22 0.62 7.53
C ILE A 198 0.16 2.10 7.37
N SER A 199 -0.52 2.81 6.48
CA SER A 199 -0.29 4.24 6.24
C SER A 199 -1.60 5.01 6.10
N ALA A 200 -1.70 6.16 6.78
CA ALA A 200 -2.93 6.93 6.85
C ALA A 200 -3.36 7.53 5.51
N HIS A 201 -2.40 8.05 4.71
CA HIS A 201 -2.73 8.75 3.47
C HIS A 201 -3.27 7.85 2.35
N LYS A 202 -3.32 6.54 2.54
CA LYS A 202 -3.96 5.60 1.61
C LYS A 202 -5.43 5.36 1.93
N ILE A 203 -5.91 5.84 3.08
CA ILE A 203 -7.29 5.72 3.56
C ILE A 203 -7.88 7.09 3.92
N HIS A 204 -7.56 8.11 3.14
CA HIS A 204 -8.06 9.48 3.34
C HIS A 204 -7.67 10.14 4.66
N GLY A 205 -6.60 9.63 5.29
CA GLY A 205 -5.95 10.22 6.45
C GLY A 205 -4.81 11.19 6.05
N PRO A 206 -4.12 11.77 7.05
CA PRO A 206 -3.03 12.70 6.80
C PRO A 206 -1.79 12.01 6.21
N LYS A 207 -1.03 12.76 5.40
CA LYS A 207 0.33 12.39 5.02
C LYS A 207 1.26 12.55 6.23
N GLY A 208 2.40 11.86 6.21
CA GLY A 208 3.41 11.99 7.27
C GLY A 208 3.09 11.20 8.55
N ILE A 209 2.17 10.23 8.48
CA ILE A 209 1.86 9.28 9.56
C ILE A 209 1.53 7.91 9.00
N GLY A 210 2.06 6.88 9.64
CA GLY A 210 1.75 5.47 9.46
C GLY A 210 1.91 4.73 10.78
N ALA A 211 1.78 3.42 10.76
CA ALA A 211 1.97 2.61 11.95
C ALA A 211 2.50 1.21 11.62
N LEU A 212 3.25 0.65 12.54
CA LEU A 212 3.69 -0.73 12.54
C LEU A 212 3.03 -1.48 13.71
N PHE A 213 2.27 -2.51 13.39
CA PHE A 213 1.83 -3.49 14.39
C PHE A 213 2.97 -4.48 14.63
N VAL A 214 3.25 -4.76 15.90
CA VAL A 214 4.26 -5.73 16.37
C VAL A 214 3.56 -6.72 17.29
N LYS A 215 3.50 -7.99 16.89
CA LYS A 215 2.91 -9.07 17.69
C LYS A 215 3.73 -9.30 18.97
N LYS A 216 3.05 -9.64 20.07
CA LYS A 216 3.68 -9.93 21.35
C LYS A 216 4.72 -11.05 21.21
N GLY A 217 5.91 -10.80 21.75
CA GLY A 217 7.03 -11.75 21.71
C GLY A 217 7.98 -11.55 20.54
N VAL A 218 7.65 -10.73 19.56
CA VAL A 218 8.57 -10.38 18.47
C VAL A 218 9.65 -9.44 18.98
N SER A 219 10.92 -9.81 18.77
CA SER A 219 12.07 -9.00 19.16
C SER A 219 12.44 -8.04 18.06
N ILE A 220 12.16 -6.75 18.28
CA ILE A 220 12.45 -5.68 17.34
C ILE A 220 13.10 -4.50 18.10
N LYS A 221 14.08 -3.84 17.48
CA LYS A 221 14.79 -2.70 18.05
C LYS A 221 14.24 -1.38 17.50
N PRO A 222 14.43 -0.25 18.20
CA PRO A 222 14.18 1.06 17.61
C PRO A 222 15.04 1.32 16.37
N LEU A 223 14.45 1.98 15.36
CA LEU A 223 15.21 2.57 14.25
C LEU A 223 15.71 3.98 14.63
N ILE A 224 14.89 4.74 15.34
CA ILE A 224 15.18 6.12 15.74
C ILE A 224 15.30 6.18 17.25
N TYR A 225 16.51 6.52 17.73
CA TYR A 225 16.83 6.65 19.14
C TYR A 225 16.66 8.10 19.63
N GLY A 226 16.36 8.29 20.91
CA GLY A 226 16.21 9.64 21.54
C GLY A 226 15.43 9.61 22.84
N GLY A 227 14.43 10.45 23.00
CA GLY A 227 13.71 10.73 24.24
C GLY A 227 12.71 9.66 24.74
N GLY A 228 12.66 8.49 24.12
CA GLY A 228 11.88 7.36 24.62
C GLY A 228 10.38 7.40 24.28
N GLN A 229 9.94 8.27 23.40
CA GLN A 229 8.54 8.30 22.92
C GLN A 229 8.16 6.96 22.26
N GLU A 230 6.88 6.74 22.04
CA GLU A 230 6.35 5.46 21.56
C GLU A 230 6.87 4.27 22.38
N ARG A 231 6.93 4.43 23.72
CA ARG A 231 7.44 3.42 24.67
C ARG A 231 8.89 3.00 24.39
N GLY A 232 9.71 3.94 23.92
CA GLY A 232 11.10 3.71 23.57
C GLY A 232 11.33 3.09 22.19
N PHE A 233 10.26 2.85 21.43
CA PHE A 233 10.34 2.22 20.12
C PHE A 233 10.64 3.24 18.99
N ARG A 234 10.09 4.46 19.09
CA ARG A 234 10.33 5.50 18.10
C ARG A 234 10.40 6.85 18.78
N SER A 235 11.59 7.37 18.92
CA SER A 235 11.82 8.62 19.61
C SER A 235 11.48 9.85 18.74
N GLY A 236 11.18 10.97 19.40
CA GLY A 236 10.72 12.22 18.82
C GLY A 236 9.31 12.54 19.30
N THR A 237 9.01 13.82 19.50
CA THR A 237 7.68 14.26 19.96
C THR A 237 6.60 13.69 19.07
N GLU A 238 5.61 13.07 19.67
CA GLU A 238 4.50 12.43 18.95
C GLU A 238 3.69 13.47 18.17
N ASN A 239 3.42 13.18 16.91
CA ASN A 239 2.55 14.01 16.06
C ASN A 239 1.08 13.77 16.42
N ALA A 240 0.67 14.27 17.60
CA ALA A 240 -0.67 14.06 18.15
C ALA A 240 -1.80 14.41 17.16
N PRO A 241 -1.76 15.57 16.46
CA PRO A 241 -2.80 15.90 15.48
C PRO A 241 -2.92 14.86 14.35
N ALA A 242 -1.80 14.39 13.81
CA ALA A 242 -1.82 13.39 12.75
C ALA A 242 -2.23 12.00 13.27
N ILE A 243 -1.85 11.63 14.49
CA ILE A 243 -2.26 10.36 15.13
C ILE A 243 -3.78 10.33 15.33
N ILE A 244 -4.36 11.40 15.87
CA ILE A 244 -5.81 11.52 16.11
C ILE A 244 -6.55 11.58 14.77
N GLY A 245 -6.02 12.34 13.80
CA GLY A 245 -6.54 12.37 12.44
C GLY A 245 -6.50 11.01 11.74
N PHE A 246 -5.45 10.21 11.96
CA PHE A 246 -5.38 8.85 11.43
C PHE A 246 -6.49 7.96 12.02
N ALA A 247 -6.69 7.98 13.33
CA ALA A 247 -7.77 7.22 13.97
C ALA A 247 -9.16 7.66 13.48
N GLN A 248 -9.36 8.96 13.25
CA GLN A 248 -10.61 9.48 12.65
C GLN A 248 -10.80 8.97 11.22
N ALA A 249 -9.75 8.96 10.39
CA ALA A 249 -9.81 8.40 9.04
C ALA A 249 -10.15 6.91 9.04
N VAL A 250 -9.55 6.14 9.95
CA VAL A 250 -9.87 4.70 10.14
C VAL A 250 -11.34 4.53 10.49
N LYS A 251 -11.86 5.33 11.42
CA LYS A 251 -13.28 5.26 11.82
C LYS A 251 -14.20 5.51 10.62
N ILE A 252 -14.01 6.62 9.89
CA ILE A 252 -14.85 6.96 8.73
C ILE A 252 -14.78 5.86 7.66
N CYS A 253 -13.56 5.39 7.37
CA CYS A 253 -13.34 4.34 6.38
C CYS A 253 -14.05 3.04 6.72
N LEU A 254 -14.07 2.63 8.00
CA LEU A 254 -14.73 1.40 8.44
C LEU A 254 -16.24 1.54 8.56
N ASP A 255 -16.73 2.69 9.00
CA ASP A 255 -18.18 2.98 9.09
C ASP A 255 -18.83 2.89 7.70
N ASN A 256 -18.10 3.23 6.62
CA ASN A 256 -18.59 3.23 5.24
C ASN A 256 -18.06 2.03 4.41
N PHE A 257 -17.36 1.06 5.02
CA PHE A 257 -16.57 0.05 4.31
C PHE A 257 -17.37 -0.74 3.26
N ASP A 258 -18.52 -1.31 3.63
CA ASP A 258 -19.27 -2.21 2.73
C ASP A 258 -19.88 -1.44 1.54
N ASP A 259 -20.34 -0.20 1.75
CA ASP A 259 -20.85 0.69 0.69
C ASP A 259 -19.72 1.11 -0.27
N ASP A 260 -18.61 1.59 0.29
CA ASP A 260 -17.43 2.00 -0.48
C ASP A 260 -16.82 0.83 -1.26
N TYR A 261 -16.77 -0.36 -0.67
CA TYR A 261 -16.30 -1.57 -1.32
C TYR A 261 -17.16 -1.90 -2.53
N SER A 262 -18.48 -1.89 -2.36
CA SER A 262 -19.46 -2.19 -3.42
C SER A 262 -19.37 -1.18 -4.57
N LYS A 263 -19.28 0.11 -4.28
CA LYS A 263 -19.11 1.17 -5.28
C LYS A 263 -17.83 1.00 -6.09
N LYS A 264 -16.72 0.71 -5.44
CA LYS A 264 -15.43 0.46 -6.10
C LYS A 264 -15.46 -0.79 -6.98
N MET A 265 -16.12 -1.86 -6.53
CA MET A 265 -16.34 -3.07 -7.33
C MET A 265 -17.11 -2.76 -8.61
N ILE A 266 -18.26 -2.11 -8.49
CA ILE A 266 -19.10 -1.77 -9.65
C ILE A 266 -18.35 -0.86 -10.63
N PHE A 267 -17.64 0.16 -10.11
CA PHE A 267 -16.85 1.06 -10.95
C PHE A 267 -15.75 0.30 -11.71
N ARG A 268 -14.98 -0.54 -11.01
CA ARG A 268 -13.91 -1.36 -11.60
C ARG A 268 -14.44 -2.28 -12.70
N GLU A 269 -15.51 -3.00 -12.43
CA GLU A 269 -16.11 -3.94 -13.38
C GLU A 269 -16.64 -3.22 -14.63
N GLN A 270 -17.37 -2.13 -14.45
CA GLN A 270 -17.91 -1.37 -15.59
C GLN A 270 -16.79 -0.71 -16.40
N LEU A 271 -15.76 -0.15 -15.74
CA LEU A 271 -14.63 0.44 -16.45
C LEU A 271 -13.90 -0.64 -17.27
N MET A 272 -13.65 -1.80 -16.67
CA MET A 272 -12.98 -2.92 -17.34
C MET A 272 -13.75 -3.39 -18.57
N VAL A 273 -15.07 -3.62 -18.43
CA VAL A 273 -15.93 -4.08 -19.54
C VAL A 273 -15.95 -3.04 -20.66
N LYS A 274 -16.20 -1.77 -20.34
CA LYS A 274 -16.28 -0.72 -21.36
C LYS A 274 -14.95 -0.46 -22.07
N LEU A 275 -13.82 -0.56 -21.38
CA LEU A 275 -12.50 -0.49 -22.00
C LEU A 275 -12.31 -1.63 -23.00
N ALA A 276 -12.65 -2.87 -22.59
CA ALA A 276 -12.50 -4.07 -23.43
C ALA A 276 -13.42 -4.04 -24.65
N GLU A 277 -14.63 -3.49 -24.55
CA GLU A 277 -15.58 -3.35 -25.66
C GLU A 277 -15.24 -2.21 -26.63
N SER A 278 -14.55 -1.19 -26.14
CA SER A 278 -14.34 0.06 -26.91
C SER A 278 -12.97 0.19 -27.53
N ILE A 279 -11.96 -0.54 -27.04
CA ILE A 279 -10.56 -0.39 -27.41
C ILE A 279 -9.95 -1.75 -27.72
N ASP A 280 -9.56 -1.95 -28.97
CA ASP A 280 -8.90 -3.18 -29.40
C ASP A 280 -7.47 -3.29 -28.87
N GLY A 281 -7.01 -4.53 -28.62
CA GLY A 281 -5.63 -4.80 -28.26
C GLY A 281 -5.24 -4.30 -26.88
N ILE A 282 -6.15 -4.32 -25.90
CA ILE A 282 -5.80 -4.12 -24.48
C ILE A 282 -5.58 -5.45 -23.79
N GLU A 283 -4.71 -5.45 -22.79
CA GLU A 283 -4.53 -6.58 -21.87
C GLU A 283 -4.86 -6.14 -20.44
N ILE A 284 -5.79 -6.87 -19.78
CA ILE A 284 -6.12 -6.65 -18.37
C ILE A 284 -5.04 -7.32 -17.51
N VAL A 285 -4.22 -6.52 -16.87
CA VAL A 285 -3.11 -6.98 -16.01
C VAL A 285 -3.60 -7.35 -14.61
N SER A 286 -4.58 -6.63 -14.08
CA SER A 286 -5.17 -6.94 -12.78
C SER A 286 -5.79 -8.33 -12.75
N PRO A 287 -5.69 -9.07 -11.62
CA PRO A 287 -6.24 -10.42 -11.51
C PRO A 287 -7.77 -10.43 -11.66
N LYS A 288 -8.27 -11.58 -12.12
CA LYS A 288 -9.72 -11.84 -12.23
C LYS A 288 -10.35 -12.25 -10.89
N GLU A 289 -9.56 -12.83 -10.02
CA GLU A 289 -9.95 -13.29 -8.68
C GLU A 289 -8.93 -12.81 -7.65
N ASN A 290 -9.31 -12.73 -6.39
CA ASN A 290 -8.43 -12.31 -5.29
C ASN A 290 -7.78 -10.94 -5.54
N PHE A 291 -8.61 -9.93 -5.75
CA PHE A 291 -8.17 -8.56 -6.01
C PHE A 291 -8.78 -7.53 -5.05
N ALA A 292 -8.11 -6.43 -4.88
CA ALA A 292 -8.65 -5.23 -4.20
C ALA A 292 -9.52 -4.44 -5.17
N PRO A 293 -10.75 -4.04 -4.78
CA PRO A 293 -11.74 -3.47 -5.70
C PRO A 293 -11.36 -2.10 -6.27
N ASN A 294 -10.43 -1.43 -5.62
CA ASN A 294 -10.04 -0.06 -5.95
C ASN A 294 -8.93 0.05 -6.99
N ILE A 295 -8.37 -1.04 -7.49
CA ILE A 295 -7.26 -1.02 -8.47
C ILE A 295 -7.64 -1.84 -9.71
N LEU A 296 -7.51 -1.21 -10.88
CA LEU A 296 -7.57 -1.84 -12.19
C LEU A 296 -6.36 -1.40 -12.99
N THR A 297 -5.56 -2.36 -13.44
CA THR A 297 -4.39 -2.10 -14.28
C THR A 297 -4.59 -2.74 -15.65
N VAL A 298 -4.38 -1.92 -16.68
CA VAL A 298 -4.60 -2.26 -18.08
C VAL A 298 -3.34 -1.88 -18.86
N ALA A 299 -2.90 -2.77 -19.74
CA ALA A 299 -1.84 -2.49 -20.70
C ALA A 299 -2.46 -2.21 -22.07
N PHE A 300 -2.11 -1.07 -22.66
CA PHE A 300 -2.56 -0.61 -23.97
C PHE A 300 -1.48 -0.89 -25.01
N LYS A 301 -1.90 -1.43 -26.14
CA LYS A 301 -1.00 -1.83 -27.22
C LYS A 301 -0.35 -0.65 -27.92
N ASP A 302 0.94 -0.77 -28.21
CA ASP A 302 1.70 0.16 -29.08
C ASP A 302 1.69 1.63 -28.65
N VAL A 303 1.52 1.90 -27.34
CA VAL A 303 1.57 3.25 -26.76
C VAL A 303 2.48 3.25 -25.54
N ARG A 304 3.10 4.40 -25.24
CA ARG A 304 3.77 4.61 -23.95
C ARG A 304 2.75 5.15 -22.95
N GLY A 305 2.60 4.49 -21.81
CA GLY A 305 1.66 4.90 -20.75
C GLY A 305 1.88 6.33 -20.26
N GLU A 306 3.14 6.79 -20.19
CA GLU A 306 3.48 8.19 -19.86
C GLU A 306 2.89 9.17 -20.88
N VAL A 307 2.98 8.85 -22.17
CA VAL A 307 2.44 9.72 -23.24
C VAL A 307 0.91 9.74 -23.21
N LEU A 308 0.29 8.57 -22.97
CA LEU A 308 -1.17 8.46 -22.80
C LEU A 308 -1.63 9.23 -21.56
N LEU A 309 -0.94 9.09 -20.42
CA LEU A 309 -1.22 9.82 -19.19
C LEU A 309 -1.23 11.33 -19.44
N HIS A 310 -0.18 11.87 -20.10
CA HIS A 310 -0.08 13.30 -20.38
C HIS A 310 -1.12 13.80 -21.39
N ASP A 311 -1.59 12.97 -22.31
CA ASP A 311 -2.68 13.37 -23.21
C ASP A 311 -4.02 13.42 -22.46
N ILE A 312 -4.37 12.40 -21.64
CA ILE A 312 -5.66 12.37 -20.93
C ILE A 312 -5.73 13.34 -19.73
N GLU A 313 -4.60 13.74 -19.12
CA GLU A 313 -4.61 14.76 -18.07
C GLU A 313 -5.08 16.12 -18.58
N ASN A 314 -4.89 16.44 -19.86
CA ASN A 314 -5.43 17.66 -20.50
C ASN A 314 -6.97 17.69 -20.50
N TYR A 315 -7.61 16.54 -20.35
CA TYR A 315 -9.06 16.36 -20.24
C TYR A 315 -9.54 16.17 -18.79
N GLY A 316 -8.66 16.45 -17.80
CA GLY A 316 -8.97 16.37 -16.37
C GLY A 316 -8.98 14.96 -15.79
N ILE A 317 -8.44 13.94 -16.48
CA ILE A 317 -8.37 12.56 -16.00
C ILE A 317 -6.94 12.27 -15.51
N LEU A 318 -6.79 12.03 -14.21
CA LEU A 318 -5.49 11.71 -13.60
C LEU A 318 -5.42 10.22 -13.24
N VAL A 319 -4.42 9.52 -13.78
CA VAL A 319 -4.19 8.07 -13.60
C VAL A 319 -2.75 7.80 -13.15
N GLY A 320 -2.45 6.57 -12.69
CA GLY A 320 -1.08 6.11 -12.44
C GLY A 320 -0.50 5.34 -13.63
N ILE A 321 0.81 5.33 -13.78
CA ILE A 321 1.54 4.53 -14.80
C ILE A 321 2.36 3.39 -14.18
N GLY A 322 1.90 2.83 -13.05
CA GLY A 322 2.68 1.88 -12.27
C GLY A 322 3.75 2.59 -11.43
N SER A 323 4.78 1.90 -10.96
CA SER A 323 5.82 2.42 -10.05
C SER A 323 6.62 3.60 -10.66
N ALA A 324 5.90 4.67 -10.99
CA ALA A 324 6.41 5.91 -11.57
C ALA A 324 7.18 6.80 -10.57
N CYS A 325 7.48 6.31 -9.38
CA CYS A 325 8.31 7.06 -8.42
C CYS A 325 9.79 7.13 -8.81
N SER A 326 10.19 6.55 -9.94
CA SER A 326 11.55 6.68 -10.46
C SER A 326 11.54 7.30 -11.85
N SER A 327 11.55 8.63 -11.89
CA SER A 327 11.72 9.44 -13.14
C SER A 327 13.01 9.13 -13.93
N HIS A 328 13.78 8.10 -13.57
CA HIS A 328 15.08 7.77 -14.18
C HIS A 328 15.38 6.28 -14.35
N HIS A 329 14.48 5.36 -13.96
CA HIS A 329 14.67 3.91 -14.19
C HIS A 329 13.42 3.28 -14.76
N GLU A 330 13.58 2.38 -15.76
CA GLU A 330 12.50 1.50 -16.23
C GLU A 330 11.86 0.82 -15.02
N SER A 331 10.52 0.85 -14.97
CA SER A 331 9.79 0.22 -13.88
C SER A 331 10.17 -1.26 -13.79
N ARG A 332 10.91 -1.63 -12.76
CA ARG A 332 11.26 -3.03 -12.46
C ARG A 332 10.02 -3.94 -12.56
N PHE A 333 8.89 -3.48 -12.07
CA PHE A 333 7.64 -4.22 -12.04
C PHE A 333 7.12 -4.57 -13.45
N LYS A 334 7.30 -3.69 -14.45
CA LYS A 334 6.90 -3.97 -15.83
C LYS A 334 7.58 -5.23 -16.40
N GLY A 335 8.85 -5.44 -16.09
CA GLY A 335 9.60 -6.63 -16.49
C GLY A 335 9.11 -7.91 -15.85
N LEU A 336 8.46 -7.84 -14.67
CA LEU A 336 7.98 -9.01 -13.92
C LEU A 336 6.63 -9.53 -14.43
N LEU A 337 5.82 -8.69 -15.09
CA LEU A 337 4.46 -9.06 -15.54
C LEU A 337 4.46 -9.99 -16.77
N GLY A 338 5.58 -10.15 -17.44
CA GLY A 338 5.68 -11.01 -18.64
C GLY A 338 4.78 -10.59 -19.79
N LEU A 339 4.48 -9.28 -19.89
CA LEU A 339 3.76 -8.69 -21.02
C LEU A 339 4.64 -8.73 -22.28
N ASP A 340 4.01 -8.84 -23.44
CA ASP A 340 4.73 -8.73 -24.70
C ASP A 340 5.27 -7.31 -24.95
N GLU A 341 6.20 -7.20 -25.91
CA GLU A 341 6.88 -5.94 -26.25
C GLU A 341 5.90 -4.83 -26.67
N SER A 342 4.73 -5.19 -27.24
CA SER A 342 3.74 -4.21 -27.70
C SER A 342 2.92 -3.62 -26.55
N HIS A 343 2.84 -4.28 -25.40
CA HIS A 343 2.02 -3.89 -24.23
C HIS A 343 2.83 -3.37 -23.04
N LYS A 344 4.09 -3.81 -22.88
CA LYS A 344 4.88 -3.57 -21.67
C LYS A 344 5.03 -2.09 -21.30
N ASP A 345 5.04 -1.19 -22.28
CA ASP A 345 5.19 0.25 -22.06
C ASP A 345 3.85 0.98 -21.93
N GLY A 346 2.74 0.33 -22.26
CA GLY A 346 1.39 0.91 -22.27
C GLY A 346 0.60 0.74 -20.98
N ILE A 347 1.25 0.48 -19.86
CA ILE A 347 0.56 0.19 -18.59
C ILE A 347 -0.02 1.48 -17.98
N ILE A 348 -1.33 1.43 -17.71
CA ILE A 348 -2.07 2.45 -16.95
C ILE A 348 -2.75 1.77 -15.76
N ARG A 349 -2.58 2.36 -14.57
CA ARG A 349 -3.28 1.95 -13.35
C ARG A 349 -4.38 2.95 -13.02
N PHE A 350 -5.61 2.48 -12.99
CA PHE A 350 -6.76 3.21 -12.48
C PHE A 350 -6.98 2.80 -11.03
N SER A 351 -6.97 3.77 -10.13
CA SER A 351 -7.24 3.49 -8.71
C SER A 351 -8.25 4.45 -8.12
N THR A 352 -9.32 3.89 -7.59
CA THR A 352 -10.54 4.59 -7.22
C THR A 352 -10.67 4.81 -5.71
N SER A 353 -11.51 5.76 -5.34
CA SER A 353 -11.97 6.04 -3.98
C SER A 353 -13.49 6.20 -3.94
N TYR A 354 -14.05 6.55 -2.78
CA TYR A 354 -15.47 6.86 -2.61
C TYR A 354 -15.94 8.07 -3.44
N GLU A 355 -15.03 8.96 -3.87
CA GLU A 355 -15.32 10.17 -4.64
C GLU A 355 -15.58 9.91 -6.13
N ASN A 356 -15.24 8.72 -6.63
CA ASN A 356 -15.36 8.42 -8.05
C ASN A 356 -16.80 8.08 -8.45
N ASP A 357 -17.35 8.90 -9.36
CA ASP A 357 -18.70 8.78 -9.87
C ASP A 357 -18.72 7.84 -11.09
N ILE A 358 -19.55 6.80 -11.03
CA ILE A 358 -19.75 5.82 -12.10
C ILE A 358 -20.19 6.45 -13.43
N ASN A 359 -20.92 7.58 -13.37
CA ASN A 359 -21.36 8.31 -14.55
C ASN A 359 -20.21 8.92 -15.37
N ASN A 360 -18.98 8.92 -14.83
CA ASN A 360 -17.81 9.40 -15.56
C ASN A 360 -17.19 8.33 -16.46
N ILE A 361 -17.60 7.06 -16.37
CA ILE A 361 -16.94 5.95 -17.08
C ILE A 361 -16.98 6.13 -18.58
N ASP A 362 -18.11 6.53 -19.15
CA ASP A 362 -18.22 6.75 -20.59
C ASP A 362 -17.29 7.85 -21.07
N TYR A 363 -17.17 8.94 -20.30
CA TYR A 363 -16.24 10.01 -20.59
C TYR A 363 -14.77 9.53 -20.51
N ILE A 364 -14.42 8.76 -19.47
CA ILE A 364 -13.08 8.19 -19.30
C ILE A 364 -12.72 7.33 -20.51
N VAL A 365 -13.59 6.39 -20.88
CA VAL A 365 -13.34 5.42 -21.96
C VAL A 365 -13.25 6.12 -23.31
N SER A 366 -14.17 7.03 -23.62
CA SER A 366 -14.15 7.80 -24.89
C SER A 366 -12.90 8.68 -24.99
N THR A 367 -12.48 9.31 -23.89
CA THR A 367 -11.25 10.13 -23.87
C THR A 367 -10.02 9.27 -24.14
N ILE A 368 -9.88 8.12 -23.48
CA ILE A 368 -8.75 7.20 -23.69
C ILE A 368 -8.73 6.72 -25.15
N LYS A 369 -9.88 6.31 -25.69
CA LYS A 369 -9.99 5.88 -27.10
C LYS A 369 -9.53 6.96 -28.07
N ASN A 370 -10.05 8.17 -27.94
CA ASN A 370 -9.67 9.30 -28.80
C ASN A 370 -8.18 9.64 -28.69
N SER A 371 -7.62 9.57 -27.46
CA SER A 371 -6.19 9.77 -27.21
C SER A 371 -5.35 8.71 -27.92
N LEU A 372 -5.73 7.44 -27.84
CA LEU A 372 -5.03 6.35 -28.53
C LEU A 372 -5.08 6.51 -30.05
N GLU A 373 -6.24 6.83 -30.63
CA GLU A 373 -6.38 7.08 -32.07
C GLU A 373 -5.46 8.23 -32.53
N LYS A 374 -5.43 9.33 -31.79
CA LYS A 374 -4.54 10.47 -32.03
C LYS A 374 -3.06 10.07 -31.95
N LEU A 375 -2.63 9.39 -30.89
CA LEU A 375 -1.24 9.01 -30.68
C LEU A 375 -0.73 7.99 -31.71
N THR A 376 -1.59 7.05 -32.14
CA THR A 376 -1.23 6.09 -33.20
C THR A 376 -1.16 6.71 -34.58
N ALA A 377 -1.94 7.75 -34.86
CA ALA A 377 -1.85 8.51 -36.15
C ALA A 377 -0.50 9.19 -36.27
N TYR A 378 0.08 9.75 -35.21
CA TYR A 378 1.41 10.38 -35.23
C TYR A 378 2.58 9.41 -35.46
N LYS A 379 2.43 8.10 -35.15
CA LYS A 379 3.47 7.09 -35.43
C LYS A 379 3.53 6.65 -36.89
N ARG A 380 2.52 6.97 -37.70
CA ARG A 380 2.42 6.56 -39.12
C ARG A 380 2.96 7.63 -40.11
N VAL A 381 3.46 8.76 -39.62
CA VAL A 381 4.13 9.81 -40.34
C VAL A 381 5.63 9.78 -40.05
#